data_d810f41db4ab29d57dd35b61937696f8
#
_entry.id   d810f41db4ab29d57dd35b61937696f8
#
_cell.length_a   1.000
_cell.length_b   1.000
_cell.length_c   1.000
_cell.angle_alpha   90.00
_cell.angle_beta   90.00
_cell.angle_gamma   90.00
#
_symmetry.space_group_name_H-M   'P 1'
#
loop_
_entity.id
_entity.type
_entity.pdbx_description
1 polymer ?
#
loop_
_entity_poly.entity_id
_entity_poly.type
_entity_poly.pdbx_seq_one_letter_code
_entity_poly.pdbx_strand_id
1 'polypeptide(L)'
;VRYGGNTSCVSVRSRAGKLFILDSGTGIIALGKSLIATEFGRGQGHAAILLSHAHWDHIQGFPFFAPIFVPGNRFAVFGPAKSSSMLEGMLEGQVNPNFSPLYTMRNLGATFELHPLHGDGEDRPTSWEEVQIEGSQNPHGHATCLAYRLTDCGRSVVYAPDAGYPESGPSEASLRLYQG
;
A
#
# COMPACT_ATOMS: atom_id res chain seq x y z
N VAL A 1 -14.09 -8.66 -20.85
CA VAL A 1 -12.75 -8.22 -20.44
C VAL A 1 -12.13 -9.33 -19.58
N ARG A 2 -10.92 -9.83 -19.94
CA ARG A 2 -10.32 -11.02 -19.29
C ARG A 2 -9.98 -10.77 -17.81
N TYR A 3 -9.62 -9.56 -17.43
CA TYR A 3 -9.13 -9.23 -16.10
C TYR A 3 -10.07 -8.34 -15.28
N GLY A 4 -11.26 -8.05 -15.79
CA GLY A 4 -12.25 -7.20 -15.13
C GLY A 4 -11.96 -5.71 -15.21
N GLY A 5 -12.65 -4.91 -14.37
CA GLY A 5 -12.51 -3.47 -14.24
C GLY A 5 -12.11 -3.04 -12.83
N ASN A 6 -11.35 -3.87 -12.10
CA ASN A 6 -10.86 -3.50 -10.79
C ASN A 6 -9.77 -2.42 -10.89
N THR A 7 -9.73 -1.55 -9.88
CA THR A 7 -8.70 -0.53 -9.76
C THR A 7 -7.46 -1.07 -9.03
N SER A 8 -6.41 -0.27 -8.97
CA SER A 8 -5.04 -0.65 -8.65
C SER A 8 -4.89 -1.46 -7.36
N CYS A 9 -4.41 -2.69 -7.51
CA CYS A 9 -3.95 -3.53 -6.41
C CYS A 9 -3.03 -4.63 -6.97
N VAL A 10 -1.79 -4.64 -6.55
CA VAL A 10 -0.80 -5.66 -6.94
C VAL A 10 -0.30 -6.36 -5.70
N SER A 11 -0.25 -7.68 -5.70
CA SER A 11 0.34 -8.44 -4.60
C SER A 11 1.68 -9.06 -5.00
N VAL A 12 2.67 -8.92 -4.12
CA VAL A 12 4.01 -9.48 -4.26
C VAL A 12 4.29 -10.37 -3.05
N ARG A 13 4.90 -11.52 -3.28
CA ARG A 13 5.41 -12.35 -2.19
C ARG A 13 6.92 -12.39 -2.23
N SER A 14 7.54 -12.15 -1.08
CA SER A 14 8.98 -12.32 -0.91
C SER A 14 9.36 -13.81 -1.02
N ARG A 15 10.66 -14.07 -1.10
CA ARG A 15 11.19 -15.43 -1.09
C ARG A 15 10.82 -16.20 0.19
N ALA A 16 10.70 -15.49 1.31
CA ALA A 16 10.24 -16.04 2.58
C ALA A 16 8.71 -16.16 2.69
N GLY A 17 7.95 -15.87 1.61
CA GLY A 17 6.50 -15.96 1.56
C GLY A 17 5.76 -14.75 2.17
N LYS A 18 6.48 -13.69 2.60
CA LYS A 18 5.85 -12.47 3.16
C LYS A 18 5.06 -11.72 2.10
N LEU A 19 3.86 -11.29 2.46
CA LEU A 19 2.93 -10.64 1.53
C LEU A 19 3.09 -9.12 1.57
N PHE A 20 3.28 -8.53 0.40
CA PHE A 20 3.24 -7.10 0.14
C PHE A 20 2.06 -6.80 -0.79
N ILE A 21 1.27 -5.80 -0.46
CA ILE A 21 0.11 -5.34 -1.24
C ILE A 21 0.40 -3.91 -1.66
N LEU A 22 0.47 -3.67 -2.96
CA LEU A 22 0.76 -2.37 -3.55
C LEU A 22 -0.58 -1.78 -4.00
N ASP A 23 -1.01 -0.71 -3.35
CA ASP A 23 -2.32 -0.08 -3.38
C ASP A 23 -3.49 -0.96 -2.93
N SER A 24 -4.55 -0.30 -2.54
CA SER A 24 -5.78 -0.89 -2.02
C SER A 24 -7.02 -0.45 -2.80
N GLY A 25 -6.90 -0.31 -4.12
CA GLY A 25 -8.04 -0.15 -5.01
C GLY A 25 -8.96 -1.37 -4.96
N THR A 26 -10.00 -1.41 -5.79
CA THR A 26 -11.00 -2.48 -5.72
C THR A 26 -10.46 -3.89 -5.95
N GLY A 27 -9.27 -4.02 -6.57
CA GLY A 27 -8.58 -5.30 -6.72
C GLY A 27 -8.28 -6.01 -5.39
N ILE A 28 -8.11 -5.25 -4.29
CA ILE A 28 -7.84 -5.82 -2.96
C ILE A 28 -9.01 -6.66 -2.42
N ILE A 29 -10.23 -6.43 -2.91
CA ILE A 29 -11.43 -7.18 -2.50
C ILE A 29 -11.31 -8.64 -2.91
N ALA A 30 -10.90 -8.89 -4.15
CA ALA A 30 -10.70 -10.24 -4.65
C ALA A 30 -9.52 -10.93 -3.95
N LEU A 31 -8.42 -10.20 -3.74
CA LEU A 31 -7.28 -10.68 -2.95
C LEU A 31 -7.73 -11.06 -1.53
N GLY A 32 -8.49 -10.19 -0.86
CA GLY A 32 -9.01 -10.43 0.49
C GLY A 32 -9.84 -11.70 0.59
N LYS A 33 -10.72 -11.95 -0.38
CA LYS A 33 -11.51 -13.18 -0.44
C LYS A 33 -10.61 -14.43 -0.54
N SER A 34 -9.54 -14.39 -1.30
CA SER A 34 -8.60 -15.51 -1.39
C SER A 34 -7.80 -15.72 -0.11
N LEU A 35 -7.42 -14.63 0.57
CA LEU A 35 -6.64 -14.67 1.80
C LEU A 35 -7.43 -15.24 2.99
N ILE A 36 -8.76 -15.07 3.03
CA ILE A 36 -9.60 -15.65 4.10
C ILE A 36 -9.50 -17.18 4.15
N ALA A 37 -9.18 -17.84 3.06
CA ALA A 37 -8.94 -19.28 3.04
C ALA A 37 -7.58 -19.71 3.62
N THR A 38 -6.74 -18.76 4.02
CA THR A 38 -5.37 -18.98 4.51
C THR A 38 -5.23 -18.64 6.01
N GLU A 39 -4.00 -18.35 6.46
CA GLU A 39 -3.71 -17.85 7.82
C GLU A 39 -4.48 -16.57 8.15
N PHE A 40 -4.81 -15.75 7.16
CA PHE A 40 -5.57 -14.51 7.38
C PHE A 40 -7.01 -14.75 7.88
N GLY A 41 -7.65 -15.85 7.47
CA GLY A 41 -8.97 -16.21 8.00
C GLY A 41 -8.95 -16.71 9.46
N ARG A 42 -7.77 -17.01 9.98
CA ARG A 42 -7.57 -17.48 11.35
C ARG A 42 -6.97 -16.42 12.28
N GLY A 43 -6.80 -15.19 11.82
CA GLY A 43 -6.20 -14.11 12.60
C GLY A 43 -4.68 -14.24 12.79
N GLN A 44 -4.01 -14.96 11.91
CA GLN A 44 -2.56 -15.20 11.94
C GLN A 44 -1.85 -14.54 10.76
N GLY A 45 -2.58 -13.75 9.98
CA GLY A 45 -2.06 -13.07 8.82
C GLY A 45 -1.17 -11.90 9.19
N HIS A 46 -0.07 -11.73 8.43
CA HIS A 46 0.85 -10.61 8.55
C HIS A 46 1.26 -10.15 7.16
N ALA A 47 0.97 -8.89 6.81
CA ALA A 47 1.26 -8.34 5.49
C ALA A 47 1.63 -6.85 5.57
N ALA A 48 2.36 -6.37 4.57
CA ALA A 48 2.57 -4.95 4.34
C ALA A 48 1.60 -4.44 3.26
N ILE A 49 1.01 -3.25 3.48
CA ILE A 49 0.23 -2.50 2.49
C ILE A 49 1.00 -1.23 2.17
N LEU A 50 1.35 -1.02 0.92
CA LEU A 50 2.08 0.15 0.45
C LEU A 50 1.15 1.00 -0.42
N LEU A 51 0.72 2.14 0.08
CA LEU A 51 -0.16 3.06 -0.63
C LEU A 51 0.67 4.04 -1.44
N SER A 52 0.43 4.11 -2.75
CA SER A 52 1.10 5.09 -3.60
C SER A 52 0.60 6.49 -3.34
N HIS A 53 -0.70 6.68 -3.24
CA HIS A 53 -1.36 7.95 -2.94
C HIS A 53 -2.84 7.73 -2.58
N ALA A 54 -3.55 8.83 -2.24
CA ALA A 54 -4.92 8.77 -1.70
C ALA A 54 -6.03 9.01 -2.71
N HIS A 55 -5.80 8.90 -4.02
CA HIS A 55 -6.90 8.92 -4.98
C HIS A 55 -7.78 7.68 -4.79
N TRP A 56 -9.09 7.84 -5.01
CA TRP A 56 -10.08 6.81 -4.69
C TRP A 56 -9.79 5.45 -5.32
N ASP A 57 -9.38 5.43 -6.56
CA ASP A 57 -9.08 4.22 -7.31
C ASP A 57 -7.86 3.44 -6.77
N HIS A 58 -7.06 4.08 -5.89
CA HIS A 58 -5.94 3.45 -5.19
C HIS A 58 -6.24 3.02 -3.74
N ILE A 59 -7.34 3.50 -3.15
CA ILE A 59 -7.66 3.23 -1.73
C ILE A 59 -9.07 2.70 -1.49
N GLN A 60 -10.03 2.88 -2.42
CA GLN A 60 -11.47 2.62 -2.20
C GLN A 60 -11.83 1.17 -1.87
N GLY A 61 -10.94 0.22 -2.13
CA GLY A 61 -11.15 -1.18 -1.78
C GLY A 61 -10.82 -1.52 -0.32
N PHE A 62 -10.06 -0.67 0.36
CA PHE A 62 -9.60 -0.92 1.72
C PHE A 62 -10.72 -1.24 2.71
N PRO A 63 -11.86 -0.49 2.76
CA PRO A 63 -12.97 -0.80 3.66
C PRO A 63 -13.67 -2.14 3.38
N PHE A 64 -13.39 -2.77 2.25
CA PHE A 64 -13.96 -4.05 1.83
C PHE A 64 -12.94 -5.21 1.84
N PHE A 65 -11.74 -4.96 2.37
CA PHE A 65 -10.69 -5.95 2.47
C PHE A 65 -10.95 -6.87 3.67
N ALA A 66 -11.58 -8.01 3.43
CA ALA A 66 -12.05 -8.92 4.48
C ALA A 66 -11.05 -9.24 5.61
N PRO A 67 -9.73 -9.39 5.36
CA PRO A 67 -8.77 -9.68 6.42
C PRO A 67 -8.64 -8.62 7.52
N ILE A 68 -9.01 -7.35 7.27
CA ILE A 68 -8.93 -6.30 8.30
C ILE A 68 -9.96 -6.47 9.42
N PHE A 69 -11.01 -7.26 9.17
CA PHE A 69 -12.07 -7.56 10.16
C PHE A 69 -11.77 -8.77 11.02
N VAL A 70 -10.74 -9.55 10.69
CA VAL A 70 -10.38 -10.77 11.42
C VAL A 70 -9.42 -10.43 12.56
N PRO A 71 -9.83 -10.60 13.84
CA PRO A 71 -8.98 -10.31 14.98
C PRO A 71 -7.68 -11.12 14.95
N GLY A 72 -6.57 -10.45 15.30
CA GLY A 72 -5.25 -11.06 15.35
C GLY A 72 -4.41 -10.86 14.07
N ASN A 73 -5.00 -10.52 12.94
CA ASN A 73 -4.22 -10.11 11.77
C ASN A 73 -3.47 -8.80 12.04
N ARG A 74 -2.30 -8.64 11.42
CA ARG A 74 -1.43 -7.46 11.55
C ARG A 74 -1.06 -6.93 10.17
N PHE A 75 -1.13 -5.61 10.02
CA PHE A 75 -0.78 -4.93 8.78
C PHE A 75 0.18 -3.78 9.06
N ALA A 76 1.36 -3.80 8.44
CA ALA A 76 2.22 -2.64 8.33
C ALA A 76 1.76 -1.81 7.13
N VAL A 77 1.38 -0.55 7.35
CA VAL A 77 0.89 0.32 6.27
C VAL A 77 1.91 1.42 6.01
N PHE A 78 2.43 1.45 4.80
CA PHE A 78 3.33 2.47 4.28
C PHE A 78 2.56 3.40 3.36
N GLY A 79 2.84 4.70 3.40
CA GLY A 79 2.16 5.62 2.49
C GLY A 79 2.65 7.07 2.59
N PRO A 80 2.27 7.92 1.61
CA PRO A 80 2.72 9.30 1.52
C PRO A 80 2.08 10.14 2.63
N ALA A 81 2.82 10.37 3.69
CA ALA A 81 2.38 11.21 4.80
C ALA A 81 3.57 11.76 5.59
N LYS A 82 3.39 12.93 6.19
CA LYS A 82 4.40 13.56 7.06
C LYS A 82 4.39 13.01 8.48
N SER A 83 3.35 12.26 8.84
CA SER A 83 3.22 11.65 10.18
C SER A 83 2.26 10.47 10.15
N SER A 84 2.37 9.60 11.16
CA SER A 84 1.43 8.47 11.32
C SER A 84 -0.01 8.93 11.48
N SER A 85 -0.27 10.07 12.13
CA SER A 85 -1.62 10.62 12.26
C SER A 85 -2.22 11.09 10.92
N MET A 86 -1.40 11.59 9.99
CA MET A 86 -1.88 11.90 8.63
C MET A 86 -2.23 10.62 7.86
N LEU A 87 -1.39 9.59 7.96
CA LEU A 87 -1.65 8.30 7.30
C LEU A 87 -2.89 7.61 7.90
N GLU A 88 -3.07 7.67 9.22
CA GLU A 88 -4.27 7.22 9.91
C GLU A 88 -5.51 7.95 9.39
N GLY A 89 -5.47 9.28 9.34
CA GLY A 89 -6.58 10.12 8.84
C GLY A 89 -6.96 9.83 7.39
N MET A 90 -6.00 9.48 6.53
CA MET A 90 -6.26 9.05 5.15
C MET A 90 -7.08 7.75 5.11
N LEU A 91 -6.76 6.78 5.97
CA LEU A 91 -7.49 5.53 6.07
C LEU A 91 -8.85 5.71 6.77
N GLU A 92 -8.88 6.47 7.88
CA GLU A 92 -10.10 6.74 8.63
C GLU A 92 -11.13 7.54 7.83
N GLY A 93 -10.69 8.41 6.91
CA GLY A 93 -11.58 9.13 6.01
C GLY A 93 -12.51 8.22 5.20
N GLN A 94 -12.10 6.98 4.95
CA GLN A 94 -12.89 5.99 4.20
C GLN A 94 -13.93 5.27 5.07
N VAL A 95 -13.72 5.24 6.39
CA VAL A 95 -14.59 4.54 7.35
C VAL A 95 -15.47 5.52 8.15
N ASN A 96 -15.73 6.70 7.60
CA ASN A 96 -16.54 7.74 8.21
C ASN A 96 -17.99 7.27 8.39
N PRO A 97 -18.58 7.39 9.60
CA PRO A 97 -19.92 6.89 9.92
C PRO A 97 -21.07 7.52 9.13
N ASN A 98 -20.85 8.67 8.49
CA ASN A 98 -21.87 9.29 7.64
C ASN A 98 -22.17 8.51 6.36
N PHE A 99 -21.25 7.64 5.91
CA PHE A 99 -21.40 6.87 4.68
C PHE A 99 -20.80 5.45 4.77
N SER A 100 -20.32 5.05 5.95
CA SER A 100 -19.81 3.71 6.21
C SER A 100 -20.38 3.18 7.53
N PRO A 101 -20.70 1.88 7.64
CA PRO A 101 -21.06 1.28 8.93
C PRO A 101 -19.89 1.16 9.90
N LEU A 102 -18.68 1.42 9.43
CA LEU A 102 -17.44 1.42 10.21
C LEU A 102 -17.24 2.81 10.82
N TYR A 103 -16.76 2.86 12.06
CA TYR A 103 -16.63 4.11 12.79
C TYR A 103 -15.19 4.62 12.87
N THR A 104 -14.22 3.73 13.03
CA THR A 104 -12.79 4.07 13.13
C THR A 104 -11.94 2.86 12.77
N MET A 105 -10.66 3.09 12.47
CA MET A 105 -9.65 2.03 12.33
C MET A 105 -9.56 1.13 13.57
N ARG A 106 -9.83 1.68 14.76
CA ARG A 106 -9.80 0.94 16.04
C ARG A 106 -10.92 -0.09 16.19
N ASN A 107 -11.99 0.04 15.43
CA ASN A 107 -13.10 -0.92 15.42
C ASN A 107 -12.88 -2.09 14.46
N LEU A 108 -11.78 -2.08 13.72
CA LEU A 108 -11.37 -3.21 12.88
C LEU A 108 -10.78 -4.31 13.76
N GLY A 109 -10.90 -5.56 13.32
CA GLY A 109 -10.36 -6.69 14.06
C GLY A 109 -8.83 -6.79 14.03
N ALA A 110 -8.23 -6.34 12.93
CA ALA A 110 -6.79 -6.34 12.74
C ALA A 110 -6.11 -5.17 13.46
N THR A 111 -4.80 -5.30 13.69
CA THR A 111 -3.94 -4.21 14.17
C THR A 111 -3.13 -3.62 13.02
N PHE A 112 -2.84 -2.31 13.11
CA PHE A 112 -2.13 -1.56 12.09
C PHE A 112 -0.91 -0.86 12.67
N GLU A 113 0.24 -1.02 11.99
CA GLU A 113 1.46 -0.26 12.23
C GLU A 113 1.63 0.72 11.07
N LEU A 114 1.67 2.02 11.36
CA LEU A 114 1.67 3.07 10.34
C LEU A 114 3.07 3.61 10.13
N HIS A 115 3.55 3.54 8.91
CA HIS A 115 4.89 3.94 8.47
C HIS A 115 4.78 5.06 7.41
N PRO A 116 4.74 6.34 7.82
CA PRO A 116 4.72 7.44 6.87
C PRO A 116 6.03 7.53 6.09
N LEU A 117 5.92 7.80 4.79
CA LEU A 117 7.05 8.04 3.88
C LEU A 117 6.87 9.41 3.21
N HIS A 118 7.95 10.18 3.09
CA HIS A 118 7.89 11.51 2.51
C HIS A 118 8.09 11.49 0.98
N GLY A 119 8.92 10.57 0.50
CA GLY A 119 9.18 10.38 -0.93
C GLY A 119 10.01 11.49 -1.57
N ASP A 120 10.56 12.41 -0.78
CA ASP A 120 11.37 13.55 -1.23
C ASP A 120 12.83 13.21 -1.50
N GLY A 121 13.18 11.92 -1.37
CA GLY A 121 14.55 11.41 -1.53
C GLY A 121 15.38 11.50 -0.25
N GLU A 122 14.84 12.04 0.84
CA GLU A 122 15.46 12.04 2.17
C GLU A 122 15.06 10.79 2.98
N ASP A 123 14.02 10.09 2.57
CA ASP A 123 13.64 8.81 3.17
C ASP A 123 14.78 7.81 3.01
N ARG A 124 15.31 7.35 4.13
CA ARG A 124 16.25 6.23 4.10
C ARG A 124 15.51 4.96 3.70
N PRO A 125 16.15 4.07 2.92
CA PRO A 125 15.59 2.76 2.68
C PRO A 125 15.17 2.14 4.01
N THR A 126 13.92 1.73 4.10
CA THR A 126 13.41 1.00 5.26
C THR A 126 13.32 -0.48 4.93
N SER A 127 13.14 -1.33 5.92
CA SER A 127 12.93 -2.75 5.69
C SER A 127 11.74 -3.25 6.49
N TRP A 128 11.02 -4.19 5.90
CA TRP A 128 9.97 -4.93 6.57
C TRP A 128 10.13 -6.42 6.24
N GLU A 129 10.21 -7.27 7.26
CA GLU A 129 10.39 -8.71 7.10
C GLU A 129 11.56 -9.07 6.12
N GLU A 130 12.71 -8.40 6.30
CA GLU A 130 13.95 -8.57 5.52
C GLU A 130 13.90 -8.06 4.07
N VAL A 131 12.75 -7.57 3.58
CA VAL A 131 12.61 -6.93 2.28
C VAL A 131 12.89 -5.44 2.42
N GLN A 132 13.81 -4.92 1.62
CA GLN A 132 14.10 -3.50 1.56
C GLN A 132 12.98 -2.78 0.78
N ILE A 133 12.52 -1.67 1.34
CA ILE A 133 11.47 -0.81 0.76
C ILE A 133 12.09 0.56 0.52
N GLU A 134 12.05 1.01 -0.72
CA GLU A 134 12.46 2.36 -1.13
C GLU A 134 11.27 3.06 -1.77
N GLY A 135 11.09 4.34 -1.47
CA GLY A 135 10.05 5.20 -2.04
C GLY A 135 10.66 6.39 -2.76
N SER A 136 10.05 6.80 -3.86
CA SER A 136 10.38 8.05 -4.55
C SER A 136 9.11 8.70 -5.06
N GLN A 137 9.03 10.04 -4.94
CA GLN A 137 7.88 10.78 -5.41
C GLN A 137 7.83 10.85 -6.93
N ASN A 138 6.68 10.46 -7.48
CA ASN A 138 6.35 10.68 -8.88
C ASN A 138 5.50 11.94 -9.07
N PRO A 139 5.70 12.69 -10.16
CA PRO A 139 4.83 13.81 -10.49
C PRO A 139 3.42 13.31 -10.81
N HIS A 140 2.41 13.79 -10.09
CA HIS A 140 1.01 13.45 -10.29
C HIS A 140 0.08 14.62 -9.88
N GLY A 141 0.11 15.70 -10.65
CA GLY A 141 -0.64 16.92 -10.35
C GLY A 141 -0.28 17.48 -8.97
N HIS A 142 -1.28 17.65 -8.12
CA HIS A 142 -1.09 18.13 -6.74
C HIS A 142 -0.97 17.01 -5.70
N ALA A 143 -1.13 15.75 -6.11
CA ALA A 143 -1.02 14.61 -5.20
C ALA A 143 0.44 14.21 -4.99
N THR A 144 0.79 13.87 -3.74
CA THR A 144 2.03 13.16 -3.45
C THR A 144 1.83 11.69 -3.80
N CYS A 145 2.37 11.28 -4.95
CA CYS A 145 2.31 9.90 -5.41
C CYS A 145 3.69 9.25 -5.25
N LEU A 146 3.76 8.11 -4.57
CA LEU A 146 4.99 7.35 -4.36
C LEU A 146 5.10 6.19 -5.35
N ALA A 147 6.24 6.09 -6.00
CA ALA A 147 6.71 4.84 -6.57
C ALA A 147 7.49 4.06 -5.51
N TYR A 148 7.39 2.75 -5.55
CA TYR A 148 8.05 1.84 -4.62
C TYR A 148 8.98 0.88 -5.33
N ARG A 149 10.14 0.62 -4.72
CA ARG A 149 11.02 -0.49 -5.05
C ARG A 149 11.08 -1.44 -3.87
N LEU A 150 10.76 -2.69 -4.10
CA LEU A 150 10.93 -3.79 -3.14
C LEU A 150 12.13 -4.63 -3.58
N THR A 151 13.10 -4.79 -2.70
CA THR A 151 14.30 -5.61 -2.98
C THR A 151 14.39 -6.76 -1.98
N ASP A 152 14.43 -7.99 -2.50
CA ASP A 152 14.55 -9.23 -1.76
C ASP A 152 15.62 -10.13 -2.39
N CYS A 153 16.63 -10.53 -1.63
CA CYS A 153 17.69 -11.44 -2.06
C CYS A 153 18.32 -11.05 -3.43
N GLY A 154 18.61 -9.76 -3.63
CA GLY A 154 19.22 -9.25 -4.86
C GLY A 154 18.30 -9.19 -6.08
N ARG A 155 17.01 -9.39 -5.90
CA ARG A 155 15.98 -9.16 -6.93
C ARG A 155 15.06 -8.04 -6.51
N SER A 156 14.63 -7.24 -7.47
CA SER A 156 13.76 -6.11 -7.19
C SER A 156 12.52 -6.13 -8.08
N VAL A 157 11.45 -5.56 -7.53
CA VAL A 157 10.26 -5.17 -8.28
C VAL A 157 10.00 -3.70 -8.04
N VAL A 158 9.67 -2.96 -9.09
CA VAL A 158 9.28 -1.56 -9.00
C VAL A 158 7.80 -1.43 -9.33
N TYR A 159 7.09 -0.71 -8.49
CA TYR A 159 5.71 -0.31 -8.69
C TYR A 159 5.64 1.20 -8.79
N ALA A 160 5.36 1.72 -9.97
CA ALA A 160 5.34 3.14 -10.28
C ALA A 160 4.01 3.50 -10.97
N PRO A 161 2.90 3.59 -10.21
CA PRO A 161 1.62 3.98 -10.76
C PRO A 161 1.57 5.49 -10.99
N ASP A 162 0.60 5.92 -11.77
CA ASP A 162 0.16 7.31 -11.92
C ASP A 162 1.30 8.34 -11.96
N ALA A 163 2.03 8.36 -13.05
CA ALA A 163 3.11 9.30 -13.25
C ALA A 163 2.86 10.18 -14.47
N GLY A 164 2.83 11.49 -14.27
CA GLY A 164 2.76 12.51 -15.33
C GLY A 164 4.11 13.19 -15.51
N TYR A 165 5.07 12.50 -16.15
CA TYR A 165 6.39 13.07 -16.36
C TYR A 165 6.37 14.27 -17.31
N PRO A 166 7.18 15.32 -17.05
CA PRO A 166 7.39 16.39 -17.99
C PRO A 166 8.12 15.88 -19.25
N GLU A 167 8.17 16.67 -20.31
CA GLU A 167 8.91 16.33 -21.54
C GLU A 167 10.39 15.99 -21.30
N SER A 168 10.98 16.55 -20.23
CA SER A 168 12.36 16.24 -19.81
C SER A 168 12.52 14.83 -19.22
N GLY A 169 11.41 14.10 -19.03
CA GLY A 169 11.43 12.74 -18.44
C GLY A 169 11.39 12.69 -16.91
N PRO A 170 11.61 11.50 -16.34
CA PRO A 170 11.66 11.27 -14.90
C PRO A 170 12.81 12.03 -14.21
N SER A 171 12.65 12.34 -12.93
CA SER A 171 13.72 12.90 -12.09
C SER A 171 14.86 11.88 -11.91
N GLU A 172 16.04 12.37 -11.53
CA GLU A 172 17.17 11.48 -11.18
C GLU A 172 16.83 10.52 -10.04
N ALA A 173 16.03 10.96 -9.07
CA ALA A 173 15.58 10.10 -7.97
C ALA A 173 14.67 8.96 -8.47
N SER A 174 13.73 9.28 -9.36
CA SER A 174 12.88 8.26 -10.01
C SER A 174 13.72 7.30 -10.86
N LEU A 175 14.68 7.82 -11.63
CA LEU A 175 15.57 6.98 -12.44
C LEU A 175 16.41 6.03 -11.58
N ARG A 176 16.97 6.50 -10.47
CA ARG A 176 17.68 5.65 -9.51
C ARG A 176 16.79 4.54 -8.96
N LEU A 177 15.55 4.89 -8.57
CA LEU A 177 14.60 3.90 -8.09
C LEU A 177 14.28 2.82 -9.14
N TYR A 178 14.21 3.20 -10.43
CA TYR A 178 13.81 2.27 -11.51
C TYR A 178 14.95 1.39 -12.00
N GLN A 179 16.16 1.91 -12.01
CA GLN A 179 17.34 1.21 -12.55
C GLN A 179 18.01 0.29 -11.52
N GLY A 180 17.96 0.61 -10.26
CA GLY A 180 18.47 -0.19 -9.13
C GLY A 180 19.94 -0.26 -8.99
#